data_c2ef5c19a8195aeac00dde1d83a6997d
#
_entry.id   c2ef5c19a8195aeac00dde1d83a6997d
#
_cell.length_a   1.000
_cell.length_b   1.000
_cell.length_c   1.000
_cell.angle_alpha   90.00
_cell.angle_beta   90.00
_cell.angle_gamma   90.00
#
_symmetry.space_group_name_H-M   'P 1'
#
loop_
_entity.id
_entity.type
_entity.pdbx_description
1 polymer ?
#
loop_
_entity_poly.entity_id
_entity_poly.type
_entity_poly.pdbx_seq_one_letter_code
_entity_poly.pdbx_strand_id
1 'polypeptide(L)'
;MREDYLEILKQYDGQMAETARLVMNEAGTAFPGSAPDALVCAVMPNLTYYVEWTLKQAQADGVRRLYFLARDGYLMYRMASELCISRNIPVECRYLYGSRYAWRIPWYHLDWDGCLEKLCLDGLDVSFLSITERAGMDRKEARRQASRYWPETADRTDRLEERMREQIPRAELRVWKERLRTDREFRESVEKISREAYESTLHYLRQEGLFEKIRYGLVDSGWVGSIQTTLERLLASAGCTAKPEGYYYGLYDLPEGADAARYHAFYFSPRRGLKNKVCFNNCLYECIFSSPEESCRGYVWQEGEEMENGERKKGVWRPVTGTGEDEEEKSGGGEKASS
;
A
#
# COMPACT_ATOMS: atom_id res chain seq x y z
N MET A 1 28.62 3.90 21.13
CA MET A 1 27.69 4.05 19.98
C MET A 1 27.08 5.46 19.94
N ARG A 2 26.38 5.91 20.99
CA ARG A 2 25.71 7.21 21.02
C ARG A 2 26.68 8.39 20.91
N GLU A 3 27.71 8.41 21.76
CA GLU A 3 28.73 9.47 21.77
C GLU A 3 29.56 9.48 20.49
N ASP A 4 29.97 8.31 20.02
CA ASP A 4 30.74 8.18 18.77
C ASP A 4 29.95 8.72 17.57
N TYR A 5 28.64 8.44 17.55
CA TYR A 5 27.75 8.96 16.49
C TYR A 5 27.62 10.48 16.54
N LEU A 6 27.43 11.06 17.72
CA LEU A 6 27.36 12.51 17.90
C LEU A 6 28.68 13.21 17.52
N GLU A 7 29.82 12.61 17.85
CA GLU A 7 31.12 13.13 17.45
C GLU A 7 31.32 13.08 15.91
N ILE A 8 30.87 12.02 15.26
CA ILE A 8 30.86 11.94 13.79
C ILE A 8 29.96 13.04 13.21
N LEU A 9 28.74 13.20 13.73
CA LEU A 9 27.83 14.24 13.24
C LEU A 9 28.42 15.66 13.38
N LYS A 10 29.09 15.95 14.50
CA LYS A 10 29.74 17.26 14.71
C LYS A 10 30.75 17.61 13.64
N GLN A 11 31.44 16.60 13.07
CA GLN A 11 32.41 16.81 11.98
C GLN A 11 31.74 17.26 10.68
N TYR A 12 30.45 16.92 10.48
CA TYR A 12 29.68 17.27 9.30
C TYR A 12 28.78 18.49 9.52
N ASP A 13 28.07 18.52 10.65
CA ASP A 13 27.15 19.60 10.99
C ASP A 13 26.90 19.62 12.52
N GLY A 14 27.40 20.67 13.18
CA GLY A 14 27.24 20.84 14.62
C GLY A 14 25.79 21.04 15.06
N GLN A 15 24.93 21.65 14.26
CA GLN A 15 23.52 21.86 14.57
C GLN A 15 22.74 20.53 14.46
N MET A 16 23.10 19.71 13.48
CA MET A 16 22.53 18.37 13.33
C MET A 16 22.91 17.47 14.53
N ALA A 17 24.15 17.54 15.00
CA ALA A 17 24.61 16.81 16.19
C ALA A 17 23.85 17.22 17.45
N GLU A 18 23.61 18.53 17.64
CA GLU A 18 22.86 19.02 18.80
C GLU A 18 21.38 18.59 18.72
N THR A 19 20.75 18.69 17.54
CA THR A 19 19.39 18.19 17.31
C THR A 19 19.27 16.71 17.60
N ALA A 20 20.21 15.88 17.11
CA ALA A 20 20.24 14.45 17.38
C ALA A 20 20.36 14.17 18.87
N ARG A 21 21.21 14.92 19.59
CA ARG A 21 21.39 14.79 21.06
C ARG A 21 20.09 15.07 21.83
N LEU A 22 19.36 16.13 21.45
CA LEU A 22 18.08 16.46 22.07
C LEU A 22 17.04 15.36 21.83
N VAL A 23 16.89 14.89 20.60
CA VAL A 23 15.95 13.81 20.25
C VAL A 23 16.30 12.50 20.96
N MET A 24 17.59 12.17 21.08
CA MET A 24 18.03 10.99 21.83
C MET A 24 17.68 11.07 23.31
N ASN A 25 17.79 12.24 23.91
CA ASN A 25 17.43 12.43 25.30
C ASN A 25 15.93 12.28 25.52
N GLU A 26 15.11 12.89 24.65
CA GLU A 26 13.66 12.75 24.69
C GLU A 26 13.21 11.29 24.48
N ALA A 27 13.73 10.65 23.44
CA ALA A 27 13.41 9.25 23.14
C ALA A 27 13.86 8.30 24.29
N GLY A 28 15.00 8.56 24.92
CA GLY A 28 15.51 7.79 26.03
C GLY A 28 14.65 7.85 27.30
N THR A 29 13.89 8.96 27.49
CA THR A 29 12.92 9.07 28.57
C THR A 29 11.61 8.34 28.28
N ALA A 30 11.20 8.29 27.00
CA ALA A 30 9.96 7.65 26.59
C ALA A 30 10.09 6.11 26.43
N PHE A 31 11.26 5.64 26.00
CA PHE A 31 11.52 4.22 25.68
C PHE A 31 12.82 3.73 26.33
N PRO A 32 12.77 2.99 27.44
CA PRO A 32 13.96 2.46 28.07
C PRO A 32 14.63 1.35 27.23
N GLY A 33 15.96 1.37 27.16
CA GLY A 33 16.77 0.36 26.46
C GLY A 33 17.60 0.93 25.32
N SER A 34 18.15 0.06 24.47
CA SER A 34 19.01 0.43 23.34
C SER A 34 18.24 0.76 22.03
N ALA A 35 16.95 0.47 21.98
CA ALA A 35 16.11 0.71 20.80
C ALA A 35 16.03 2.21 20.40
N PRO A 36 15.89 3.16 21.35
CA PRO A 36 15.92 4.59 21.02
C PRO A 36 17.21 5.04 20.36
N ASP A 37 18.35 4.56 20.81
CA ASP A 37 19.64 4.92 20.23
C ASP A 37 19.80 4.41 18.80
N ALA A 38 19.36 3.18 18.52
CA ALA A 38 19.36 2.63 17.17
C ALA A 38 18.41 3.41 16.25
N LEU A 39 17.22 3.76 16.75
CA LEU A 39 16.25 4.57 16.00
C LEU A 39 16.83 5.93 15.62
N VAL A 40 17.38 6.67 16.58
CA VAL A 40 17.89 8.02 16.37
C VAL A 40 19.22 8.03 15.60
N CYS A 41 20.11 7.07 15.87
CA CYS A 41 21.44 7.05 15.24
C CYS A 41 21.45 6.48 13.82
N ALA A 42 20.54 5.58 13.48
CA ALA A 42 20.57 4.87 12.20
C ALA A 42 19.33 5.14 11.35
N VAL A 43 18.14 5.01 11.94
CA VAL A 43 16.88 5.03 11.18
C VAL A 43 16.48 6.44 10.83
N MET A 44 16.41 7.34 11.81
CA MET A 44 15.94 8.72 11.60
C MET A 44 16.80 9.52 10.61
N PRO A 45 18.14 9.51 10.70
CA PRO A 45 18.96 10.21 9.71
C PRO A 45 18.75 9.65 8.30
N ASN A 46 18.68 8.33 8.17
CA ASN A 46 18.50 7.70 6.86
C ASN A 46 17.15 8.09 6.24
N LEU A 47 16.07 8.08 7.02
CA LEU A 47 14.75 8.51 6.58
C LEU A 47 14.75 10.00 6.23
N THR A 48 15.38 10.85 7.04
CA THR A 48 15.48 12.29 6.79
C THR A 48 16.18 12.57 5.46
N TYR A 49 17.33 11.91 5.21
CA TYR A 49 18.05 12.07 3.93
C TYR A 49 17.21 11.57 2.73
N TYR A 50 16.47 10.49 2.89
CA TYR A 50 15.57 10.02 1.84
C TYR A 50 14.47 11.05 1.54
N VAL A 51 13.82 11.59 2.56
CA VAL A 51 12.76 12.60 2.40
C VAL A 51 13.32 13.89 1.79
N GLU A 52 14.47 14.39 2.27
CA GLU A 52 15.12 15.55 1.68
C GLU A 52 15.52 15.33 0.22
N TRP A 53 16.08 14.17 -0.10
CA TRP A 53 16.39 13.80 -1.47
C TRP A 53 15.14 13.77 -2.35
N THR A 54 14.06 13.17 -1.85
CA THR A 54 12.76 13.13 -2.54
C THR A 54 12.25 14.53 -2.87
N LEU A 55 12.27 15.45 -1.91
CA LEU A 55 11.82 16.84 -2.10
C LEU A 55 12.70 17.58 -3.11
N LYS A 56 14.04 17.42 -3.04
CA LYS A 56 14.98 18.03 -3.99
C LYS A 56 14.76 17.47 -5.40
N GLN A 57 14.59 16.15 -5.53
CA GLN A 57 14.38 15.52 -6.83
C GLN A 57 13.02 15.96 -7.42
N ALA A 58 11.96 15.96 -6.61
CA ALA A 58 10.64 16.41 -7.02
C ALA A 58 10.64 17.87 -7.53
N GLN A 59 11.38 18.77 -6.86
CA GLN A 59 11.55 20.15 -7.33
C GLN A 59 12.30 20.20 -8.68
N ALA A 60 13.37 19.41 -8.83
CA ALA A 60 14.15 19.36 -10.08
C ALA A 60 13.29 18.82 -11.25
N ASP A 61 12.42 17.87 -10.98
CA ASP A 61 11.50 17.28 -11.95
C ASP A 61 10.24 18.16 -12.20
N GLY A 62 10.11 19.29 -11.50
CA GLY A 62 8.98 20.21 -11.62
C GLY A 62 7.67 19.64 -11.04
N VAL A 63 7.76 18.68 -10.12
CA VAL A 63 6.62 18.08 -9.39
C VAL A 63 6.08 19.11 -8.41
N ARG A 64 4.74 19.26 -8.41
CA ARG A 64 4.01 20.22 -7.55
C ARG A 64 3.29 19.54 -6.40
N ARG A 65 3.02 18.24 -6.50
CA ARG A 65 2.36 17.45 -5.46
C ARG A 65 3.03 16.09 -5.33
N LEU A 66 3.27 15.66 -4.10
CA LEU A 66 3.75 14.34 -3.75
C LEU A 66 2.66 13.57 -2.99
N TYR A 67 2.39 12.35 -3.45
CA TYR A 67 1.51 11.40 -2.77
C TYR A 67 2.37 10.34 -2.08
N PHE A 68 2.33 10.33 -0.76
CA PHE A 68 2.99 9.34 0.08
C PHE A 68 2.05 8.16 0.27
N LEU A 69 2.44 6.99 -0.24
CA LEU A 69 1.56 5.82 -0.26
C LEU A 69 1.45 5.17 1.12
N ALA A 70 0.22 4.89 1.53
CA ALA A 70 -0.04 4.09 2.73
C ALA A 70 0.53 2.66 2.53
N ARG A 71 1.12 2.04 3.53
CA ARG A 71 1.32 2.44 4.93
C ARG A 71 2.71 3.03 5.17
N ASP A 72 3.70 2.60 4.38
CA ASP A 72 5.13 2.92 4.54
C ASP A 72 5.41 4.41 4.40
N GLY A 73 4.62 5.12 3.59
CA GLY A 73 4.76 6.55 3.36
C GLY A 73 4.34 7.45 4.53
N TYR A 74 3.78 6.92 5.63
CA TYR A 74 3.21 7.76 6.69
C TYR A 74 4.23 8.68 7.38
N LEU A 75 5.32 8.11 7.89
CA LEU A 75 6.36 8.93 8.52
C LEU A 75 7.05 9.86 7.51
N MET A 76 7.25 9.40 6.29
CA MET A 76 7.80 10.20 5.19
C MET A 76 6.91 11.41 4.89
N TYR A 77 5.59 11.22 4.85
CA TYR A 77 4.59 12.26 4.67
C TYR A 77 4.67 13.32 5.77
N ARG A 78 4.69 12.88 7.04
CA ARG A 78 4.78 13.79 8.18
C ARG A 78 6.06 14.63 8.13
N MET A 79 7.20 14.00 7.88
CA MET A 79 8.49 14.68 7.75
C MET A 79 8.53 15.64 6.55
N ALA A 80 8.06 15.20 5.39
CA ALA A 80 8.03 16.04 4.20
C ALA A 80 7.15 17.27 4.38
N SER A 81 5.98 17.12 5.01
CA SER A 81 5.07 18.22 5.30
C SER A 81 5.72 19.27 6.18
N GLU A 82 6.39 18.87 7.28
CA GLU A 82 7.12 19.77 8.17
C GLU A 82 8.29 20.46 7.45
N LEU A 83 9.05 19.74 6.64
CA LEU A 83 10.13 20.31 5.85
C LEU A 83 9.63 21.31 4.80
N CYS A 84 8.51 21.03 4.16
CA CYS A 84 7.92 21.97 3.19
C CYS A 84 7.50 23.27 3.86
N ILE A 85 6.89 23.20 5.05
CA ILE A 85 6.49 24.39 5.83
C ILE A 85 7.74 25.15 6.30
N SER A 86 8.64 24.48 7.02
CA SER A 86 9.79 25.13 7.66
C SER A 86 10.81 25.74 6.70
N ARG A 87 10.93 25.15 5.50
CA ARG A 87 11.88 25.59 4.47
C ARG A 87 11.20 26.29 3.28
N ASN A 88 9.91 26.56 3.35
CA ASN A 88 9.12 27.18 2.29
C ASN A 88 9.29 26.48 0.92
N ILE A 89 9.25 25.14 0.91
CA ILE A 89 9.36 24.34 -0.30
C ILE A 89 7.97 24.30 -0.98
N PRO A 90 7.84 24.70 -2.27
CA PRO A 90 6.55 24.83 -2.95
C PRO A 90 6.06 23.48 -3.52
N VAL A 91 6.03 22.44 -2.68
CA VAL A 91 5.54 21.10 -3.00
C VAL A 91 4.42 20.74 -2.01
N GLU A 92 3.25 20.43 -2.54
CA GLU A 92 2.12 19.94 -1.74
C GLU A 92 2.36 18.47 -1.39
N CYS A 93 2.27 18.11 -0.11
CA CYS A 93 2.38 16.74 0.36
C CYS A 93 1.00 16.21 0.74
N ARG A 94 0.64 15.03 0.25
CA ARG A 94 -0.59 14.31 0.60
C ARG A 94 -0.30 12.87 0.98
N TYR A 95 -1.01 12.35 1.98
CA TYR A 95 -1.00 10.93 2.29
C TYR A 95 -2.10 10.25 1.49
N LEU A 96 -1.75 9.24 0.69
CA LEU A 96 -2.69 8.58 -0.21
C LEU A 96 -2.93 7.13 0.24
N TYR A 97 -4.16 6.84 0.60
CA TYR A 97 -4.56 5.48 0.90
C TYR A 97 -4.63 4.65 -0.38
N GLY A 98 -3.76 3.67 -0.46
CA GLY A 98 -3.68 2.76 -1.59
C GLY A 98 -2.92 1.50 -1.20
N SER A 99 -3.21 0.42 -1.87
CA SER A 99 -2.49 -0.83 -1.71
C SER A 99 -2.51 -1.63 -3.00
N ARG A 100 -1.67 -2.66 -3.06
CA ARG A 100 -1.74 -3.62 -4.17
C ARG A 100 -3.11 -4.29 -4.28
N TYR A 101 -3.77 -4.54 -3.14
CA TYR A 101 -5.12 -5.10 -3.09
C TYR A 101 -6.16 -4.10 -3.63
N ALA A 102 -6.23 -2.91 -3.03
CA ALA A 102 -7.22 -1.89 -3.37
C ALA A 102 -7.16 -1.41 -4.84
N TRP A 103 -5.99 -1.54 -5.49
CA TRP A 103 -5.83 -1.07 -6.88
C TRP A 103 -5.75 -2.18 -7.93
N ARG A 104 -5.49 -3.44 -7.55
CA ARG A 104 -5.52 -4.57 -8.48
C ARG A 104 -6.92 -5.07 -8.76
N ILE A 105 -7.74 -5.21 -7.72
CA ILE A 105 -9.12 -5.69 -7.86
C ILE A 105 -9.93 -4.83 -8.83
N PRO A 106 -9.95 -3.48 -8.74
CA PRO A 106 -10.63 -2.62 -9.71
C PRO A 106 -10.24 -2.87 -11.16
N TRP A 107 -9.05 -3.37 -11.41
CA TRP A 107 -8.53 -3.57 -12.76
C TRP A 107 -8.85 -4.93 -13.37
N TYR A 108 -9.26 -5.94 -12.59
CA TYR A 108 -9.44 -7.33 -13.03
C TYR A 108 -10.47 -7.51 -14.15
N HIS A 109 -11.54 -6.73 -14.19
CA HIS A 109 -12.52 -6.81 -15.27
C HIS A 109 -12.03 -6.27 -16.61
N LEU A 110 -10.91 -5.53 -16.62
CA LEU A 110 -10.30 -4.96 -17.82
C LEU A 110 -9.26 -5.90 -18.46
N ASP A 111 -8.68 -6.81 -17.66
CA ASP A 111 -7.65 -7.75 -18.14
C ASP A 111 -7.76 -9.07 -17.37
N TRP A 112 -8.52 -10.01 -17.93
CA TRP A 112 -8.76 -11.31 -17.31
C TRP A 112 -7.48 -12.16 -17.20
N ASP A 113 -6.62 -12.15 -18.24
CA ASP A 113 -5.37 -12.91 -18.22
C ASP A 113 -4.41 -12.36 -17.15
N GLY A 114 -4.26 -11.07 -17.10
CA GLY A 114 -3.47 -10.41 -16.04
C GLY A 114 -4.07 -10.62 -14.64
N CYS A 115 -5.39 -10.70 -14.51
CA CYS A 115 -6.05 -11.08 -13.26
C CYS A 115 -5.60 -12.47 -12.82
N LEU A 116 -5.72 -13.48 -13.68
CA LEU A 116 -5.32 -14.85 -13.37
C LEU A 116 -3.85 -14.98 -12.95
N GLU A 117 -2.94 -14.18 -13.55
CA GLU A 117 -1.55 -14.12 -13.12
C GLU A 117 -1.41 -13.61 -11.67
N LYS A 118 -2.28 -12.71 -11.25
CA LYS A 118 -2.25 -12.18 -9.87
C LYS A 118 -2.95 -13.09 -8.89
N LEU A 119 -4.04 -13.74 -9.29
CA LEU A 119 -4.76 -14.69 -8.44
C LEU A 119 -3.91 -15.94 -8.15
N CYS A 120 -3.29 -16.50 -9.17
CA CYS A 120 -2.45 -17.70 -9.10
C CYS A 120 -0.96 -17.39 -8.92
N LEU A 121 -0.62 -16.21 -8.39
CA LEU A 121 0.78 -15.82 -8.14
C LEU A 121 1.41 -16.81 -7.15
N ASP A 122 2.54 -17.39 -7.55
CA ASP A 122 3.34 -18.25 -6.70
C ASP A 122 3.77 -17.58 -5.39
N GLY A 123 3.77 -18.33 -4.30
CA GLY A 123 4.09 -17.86 -2.98
C GLY A 123 4.24 -19.00 -1.97
N LEU A 124 4.51 -18.68 -0.72
CA LEU A 124 4.71 -19.68 0.34
C LEU A 124 3.44 -20.48 0.64
N ASP A 125 2.27 -19.82 0.64
CA ASP A 125 1.00 -20.41 1.07
C ASP A 125 -0.12 -20.07 0.07
N VAL A 126 -0.09 -20.71 -1.10
CA VAL A 126 -1.16 -20.56 -2.07
C VAL A 126 -2.21 -21.65 -1.84
N SER A 127 -3.44 -21.22 -1.61
CA SER A 127 -4.61 -22.08 -1.41
C SER A 127 -5.79 -21.51 -2.20
N PHE A 128 -6.88 -22.27 -2.32
CA PHE A 128 -8.10 -21.74 -2.94
C PHE A 128 -8.63 -20.52 -2.18
N LEU A 129 -8.53 -20.55 -0.85
CA LEU A 129 -8.89 -19.40 -0.02
C LEU A 129 -8.07 -18.17 -0.39
N SER A 130 -6.75 -18.28 -0.46
CA SER A 130 -5.90 -17.14 -0.82
C SER A 130 -6.14 -16.65 -2.26
N ILE A 131 -6.56 -17.52 -3.19
CA ILE A 131 -6.97 -17.14 -4.55
C ILE A 131 -8.25 -16.31 -4.51
N THR A 132 -9.26 -16.74 -3.75
CA THR A 132 -10.53 -16.00 -3.60
C THR A 132 -10.38 -14.69 -2.86
N GLU A 133 -9.53 -14.64 -1.84
CA GLU A 133 -9.15 -13.39 -1.15
C GLU A 133 -8.46 -12.40 -2.10
N ARG A 134 -7.52 -12.87 -2.93
CA ARG A 134 -6.89 -12.03 -3.96
C ARG A 134 -7.87 -11.53 -5.00
N ALA A 135 -8.97 -12.28 -5.22
CA ALA A 135 -10.07 -11.88 -6.10
C ALA A 135 -11.04 -10.85 -5.47
N GLY A 136 -10.86 -10.55 -4.18
CA GLY A 136 -11.75 -9.62 -3.45
C GLY A 136 -13.05 -10.26 -2.97
N MET A 137 -13.15 -11.57 -3.00
CA MET A 137 -14.35 -12.27 -2.54
C MET A 137 -14.44 -12.25 -1.01
N ASP A 138 -15.64 -11.99 -0.49
CA ASP A 138 -15.95 -12.22 0.90
C ASP A 138 -16.01 -13.73 1.21
N ARG A 139 -16.11 -14.09 2.47
CA ARG A 139 -16.13 -15.49 2.90
C ARG A 139 -17.31 -16.27 2.35
N LYS A 140 -18.46 -15.63 2.22
CA LYS A 140 -19.68 -16.23 1.70
C LYS A 140 -19.53 -16.60 0.22
N GLU A 141 -19.02 -15.66 -0.57
CA GLU A 141 -18.78 -15.89 -2.01
C GLU A 141 -17.65 -16.89 -2.22
N ALA A 142 -16.58 -16.83 -1.43
CA ALA A 142 -15.50 -17.80 -1.48
C ALA A 142 -16.00 -19.24 -1.22
N ARG A 143 -16.86 -19.45 -0.21
CA ARG A 143 -17.51 -20.74 0.06
C ARG A 143 -18.43 -21.17 -1.09
N ARG A 144 -19.21 -20.24 -1.65
CA ARG A 144 -20.08 -20.53 -2.80
C ARG A 144 -19.25 -21.03 -3.99
N GLN A 145 -18.14 -20.41 -4.28
CA GLN A 145 -17.24 -20.85 -5.34
C GLN A 145 -16.60 -22.19 -5.00
N ALA A 146 -16.13 -22.37 -3.76
CA ALA A 146 -15.50 -23.61 -3.31
C ALA A 146 -16.43 -24.83 -3.40
N SER A 147 -17.71 -24.71 -3.03
CA SER A 147 -18.67 -25.80 -3.10
C SER A 147 -18.91 -26.33 -4.50
N ARG A 148 -18.64 -25.55 -5.54
CA ARG A 148 -18.69 -25.98 -6.93
C ARG A 148 -17.50 -26.88 -7.33
N TYR A 149 -16.36 -26.67 -6.69
CA TYR A 149 -15.15 -27.47 -6.92
C TYR A 149 -15.11 -28.73 -6.06
N TRP A 150 -15.76 -28.69 -4.89
CA TRP A 150 -15.82 -29.78 -3.93
C TRP A 150 -17.28 -30.05 -3.47
N PRO A 151 -18.16 -30.49 -4.38
CA PRO A 151 -19.58 -30.68 -4.06
C PRO A 151 -19.83 -31.70 -2.93
N GLU A 152 -18.91 -32.66 -2.73
CA GLU A 152 -18.96 -33.66 -1.68
C GLU A 152 -18.75 -33.07 -0.26
N THR A 153 -18.28 -31.85 -0.16
CA THR A 153 -18.06 -31.13 1.10
C THR A 153 -19.06 -30.00 1.32
N ALA A 154 -19.94 -29.71 0.35
CA ALA A 154 -20.82 -28.54 0.36
C ALA A 154 -21.73 -28.47 1.60
N ASP A 155 -22.20 -29.61 2.11
CA ASP A 155 -23.07 -29.72 3.29
C ASP A 155 -22.28 -29.72 4.63
N ARG A 156 -20.94 -29.63 4.58
CA ARG A 156 -20.04 -29.68 5.73
C ARG A 156 -19.09 -28.49 5.73
N THR A 157 -19.56 -27.40 6.29
CA THR A 157 -18.82 -26.13 6.29
C THR A 157 -17.38 -26.27 6.78
N ASP A 158 -17.14 -27.01 7.87
CA ASP A 158 -15.79 -27.19 8.43
C ASP A 158 -14.84 -27.90 7.44
N ARG A 159 -15.33 -28.96 6.77
CA ARG A 159 -14.53 -29.67 5.76
C ARG A 159 -14.28 -28.84 4.52
N LEU A 160 -15.26 -28.04 4.11
CA LEU A 160 -15.09 -27.13 2.98
C LEU A 160 -14.02 -26.08 3.30
N GLU A 161 -14.06 -25.52 4.51
CA GLU A 161 -13.06 -24.56 4.99
C GLU A 161 -11.65 -25.17 5.06
N GLU A 162 -11.51 -26.39 5.57
CA GLU A 162 -10.24 -27.12 5.56
C GLU A 162 -9.74 -27.28 4.11
N ARG A 163 -10.61 -27.71 3.20
CA ARG A 163 -10.27 -27.90 1.79
C ARG A 163 -9.84 -26.59 1.10
N MET A 164 -10.53 -25.50 1.40
CA MET A 164 -10.15 -24.17 0.88
C MET A 164 -8.79 -23.70 1.36
N ARG A 165 -8.36 -24.13 2.55
CA ARG A 165 -7.05 -23.77 3.14
C ARG A 165 -5.91 -24.71 2.75
N GLU A 166 -6.23 -25.87 2.15
CA GLU A 166 -5.20 -26.79 1.70
C GLU A 166 -4.25 -26.11 0.71
N GLN A 167 -2.98 -26.28 0.96
CA GLN A 167 -1.94 -25.69 0.12
C GLN A 167 -1.97 -26.32 -1.29
N ILE A 168 -2.02 -25.48 -2.29
CA ILE A 168 -1.92 -25.89 -3.69
C ILE A 168 -0.42 -26.01 -4.04
N PRO A 169 0.05 -27.21 -4.39
CA PRO A 169 1.44 -27.39 -4.80
C PRO A 169 1.78 -26.51 -6.01
N ARG A 170 2.99 -25.97 -6.02
CA ARG A 170 3.46 -25.09 -7.11
C ARG A 170 3.25 -25.70 -8.51
N ALA A 171 3.46 -27.00 -8.64
CA ALA A 171 3.24 -27.72 -9.90
C ALA A 171 1.77 -27.69 -10.37
N GLU A 172 0.82 -27.58 -9.43
CA GLU A 172 -0.62 -27.56 -9.71
C GLU A 172 -1.18 -26.16 -9.97
N LEU A 173 -0.46 -25.09 -9.60
CA LEU A 173 -0.94 -23.71 -9.81
C LEU A 173 -1.27 -23.42 -11.27
N ARG A 174 -0.51 -24.01 -12.21
CA ARG A 174 -0.79 -23.88 -13.63
C ARG A 174 -2.12 -24.55 -14.00
N VAL A 175 -2.42 -25.70 -13.43
CA VAL A 175 -3.67 -26.43 -13.66
C VAL A 175 -4.84 -25.63 -13.10
N TRP A 176 -4.70 -25.10 -11.88
CA TRP A 176 -5.71 -24.22 -11.28
C TRP A 176 -5.96 -22.96 -12.12
N LYS A 177 -4.91 -22.34 -12.62
CA LYS A 177 -5.02 -21.16 -13.47
C LYS A 177 -5.83 -21.44 -14.74
N GLU A 178 -5.56 -22.58 -15.43
CA GLU A 178 -6.33 -22.97 -16.62
C GLU A 178 -7.77 -23.36 -16.28
N ARG A 179 -8.01 -23.97 -15.12
CA ARG A 179 -9.34 -24.28 -14.64
C ARG A 179 -10.14 -22.99 -14.38
N LEU A 180 -9.57 -22.02 -13.69
CA LEU A 180 -10.20 -20.72 -13.43
C LEU A 180 -10.39 -19.90 -14.72
N ARG A 181 -9.48 -20.04 -15.70
CA ARG A 181 -9.57 -19.37 -16.99
C ARG A 181 -10.87 -19.71 -17.73
N THR A 182 -11.29 -20.95 -17.65
CA THR A 182 -12.46 -21.49 -18.35
C THR A 182 -13.74 -21.45 -17.49
N ASP A 183 -13.62 -21.17 -16.19
CA ASP A 183 -14.76 -21.12 -15.28
C ASP A 183 -15.51 -19.78 -15.42
N ARG A 184 -16.64 -19.84 -16.13
CA ARG A 184 -17.46 -18.67 -16.39
C ARG A 184 -18.07 -18.04 -15.12
N GLU A 185 -18.57 -18.87 -14.18
CA GLU A 185 -19.20 -18.35 -12.97
C GLU A 185 -18.17 -17.69 -12.04
N PHE A 186 -16.97 -18.27 -11.92
CA PHE A 186 -15.89 -17.65 -11.16
C PHE A 186 -15.50 -16.32 -11.77
N ARG A 187 -15.37 -16.26 -13.10
CA ARG A 187 -15.06 -15.03 -13.82
C ARG A 187 -16.14 -13.97 -13.63
N GLU A 188 -17.41 -14.32 -13.76
CA GLU A 188 -18.53 -13.38 -13.57
C GLU A 188 -18.52 -12.79 -12.15
N SER A 189 -18.23 -13.60 -11.12
CA SER A 189 -18.07 -13.11 -9.75
C SER A 189 -16.91 -12.12 -9.61
N VAL A 190 -15.75 -12.45 -10.13
CA VAL A 190 -14.58 -11.55 -10.09
C VAL A 190 -14.85 -10.25 -10.83
N GLU A 191 -15.44 -10.34 -12.03
CA GLU A 191 -15.78 -9.15 -12.82
C GLU A 191 -16.79 -8.24 -12.13
N LYS A 192 -17.79 -8.81 -11.45
CA LYS A 192 -18.77 -8.05 -10.67
C LYS A 192 -18.07 -7.27 -9.55
N ILE A 193 -17.30 -7.95 -8.71
CA ILE A 193 -16.54 -7.35 -7.60
C ILE A 193 -15.60 -6.26 -8.14
N SER A 194 -14.92 -6.56 -9.23
CA SER A 194 -13.97 -5.64 -9.87
C SER A 194 -14.65 -4.36 -10.34
N ARG A 195 -15.83 -4.42 -10.97
CA ARG A 195 -16.57 -3.25 -11.44
C ARG A 195 -17.06 -2.37 -10.28
N GLU A 196 -17.59 -2.98 -9.22
CA GLU A 196 -18.01 -2.27 -8.02
C GLU A 196 -16.83 -1.54 -7.36
N ALA A 197 -15.69 -2.23 -7.21
CA ALA A 197 -14.46 -1.64 -6.69
C ALA A 197 -13.86 -0.56 -7.62
N TYR A 198 -14.05 -0.67 -8.94
CA TYR A 198 -13.55 0.29 -9.92
C TYR A 198 -14.19 1.66 -9.75
N GLU A 199 -15.49 1.72 -9.66
CA GLU A 199 -16.22 2.99 -9.49
C GLU A 199 -15.82 3.70 -8.20
N SER A 200 -15.82 2.99 -7.07
CA SER A 200 -15.43 3.57 -5.77
C SER A 200 -13.97 4.05 -5.76
N THR A 201 -13.08 3.27 -6.37
CA THR A 201 -11.66 3.64 -6.49
C THR A 201 -11.47 4.90 -7.32
N LEU A 202 -12.11 5.00 -8.48
CA LEU A 202 -11.98 6.19 -9.33
C LEU A 202 -12.56 7.44 -8.65
N HIS A 203 -13.65 7.30 -7.91
CA HIS A 203 -14.20 8.41 -7.15
C HIS A 203 -13.23 8.90 -6.07
N TYR A 204 -12.61 7.97 -5.32
CA TYR A 204 -11.59 8.32 -4.34
C TYR A 204 -10.38 8.99 -5.00
N LEU A 205 -9.84 8.43 -6.08
CA LEU A 205 -8.68 9.00 -6.77
C LEU A 205 -8.98 10.40 -7.35
N ARG A 206 -10.22 10.66 -7.80
CA ARG A 206 -10.65 12.00 -8.20
C ARG A 206 -10.72 12.96 -7.01
N GLN A 207 -11.28 12.51 -5.89
CA GLN A 207 -11.32 13.29 -4.66
C GLN A 207 -9.93 13.71 -4.20
N GLU A 208 -8.95 12.78 -4.29
CA GLU A 208 -7.55 13.07 -3.94
C GLU A 208 -6.81 13.91 -4.99
N GLY A 209 -7.44 14.22 -6.12
CA GLY A 209 -6.89 15.12 -7.13
C GLY A 209 -5.91 14.48 -8.11
N LEU A 210 -5.92 13.14 -8.27
CA LEU A 210 -5.02 12.47 -9.22
C LEU A 210 -5.42 12.71 -10.69
N PHE A 211 -6.62 13.23 -10.93
CA PHE A 211 -7.10 13.62 -12.27
C PHE A 211 -6.86 15.09 -12.59
N GLU A 212 -6.29 15.86 -11.66
CA GLU A 212 -5.93 17.25 -11.90
C GLU A 212 -4.77 17.37 -12.89
N LYS A 213 -4.74 18.45 -13.65
CA LYS A 213 -3.68 18.72 -14.63
C LYS A 213 -2.45 19.35 -13.95
N ILE A 214 -1.90 18.67 -12.99
CA ILE A 214 -0.66 19.06 -12.31
C ILE A 214 0.37 17.93 -12.43
N ARG A 215 1.65 18.27 -12.36
CA ARG A 215 2.71 17.26 -12.29
C ARG A 215 2.83 16.78 -10.84
N TYR A 216 2.67 15.49 -10.62
CA TYR A 216 2.76 14.89 -9.30
C TYR A 216 3.65 13.64 -9.29
N GLY A 217 4.07 13.25 -8.10
CA GLY A 217 4.87 12.06 -7.86
C GLY A 217 4.29 11.17 -6.77
N LEU A 218 4.70 9.90 -6.78
CA LEU A 218 4.41 8.90 -5.76
C LEU A 218 5.66 8.67 -4.93
N VAL A 219 5.51 8.58 -3.61
CA VAL A 219 6.59 8.27 -2.68
C VAL A 219 6.26 6.99 -1.94
N ASP A 220 7.17 6.02 -1.99
CA ASP A 220 6.95 4.68 -1.41
C ASP A 220 8.28 4.04 -1.00
N SER A 221 8.25 3.04 -0.14
CA SER A 221 9.42 2.22 0.17
C SER A 221 9.99 1.53 -1.08
N GLY A 222 9.13 1.03 -1.97
CA GLY A 222 9.49 0.58 -3.32
C GLY A 222 9.48 -0.91 -3.55
N TRP A 223 10.65 -1.52 -3.57
CA TRP A 223 11.02 -2.90 -3.89
C TRP A 223 10.91 -3.26 -5.37
N VAL A 224 9.73 -3.22 -5.99
CA VAL A 224 9.52 -3.45 -7.44
C VAL A 224 8.81 -2.26 -8.11
N GLY A 225 8.16 -1.40 -7.34
CA GLY A 225 7.42 -0.25 -7.86
C GLY A 225 6.16 -0.61 -8.66
N SER A 226 5.65 -1.84 -8.52
CA SER A 226 4.48 -2.32 -9.29
C SER A 226 3.18 -1.58 -8.97
N ILE A 227 3.11 -0.88 -7.83
CA ILE A 227 1.95 -0.08 -7.45
C ILE A 227 1.76 1.13 -8.36
N GLN A 228 2.86 1.74 -8.83
CA GLN A 228 2.83 2.85 -9.79
C GLN A 228 2.21 2.41 -11.12
N THR A 229 2.68 1.31 -11.72
CA THR A 229 2.10 0.80 -12.97
C THR A 229 0.65 0.40 -12.83
N THR A 230 0.24 -0.13 -11.67
CA THR A 230 -1.17 -0.45 -11.41
C THR A 230 -2.02 0.81 -11.38
N LEU A 231 -1.58 1.85 -10.68
CA LEU A 231 -2.26 3.15 -10.65
C LEU A 231 -2.33 3.78 -12.04
N GLU A 232 -1.24 3.79 -12.79
CA GLU A 232 -1.20 4.33 -14.16
C GLU A 232 -2.22 3.63 -15.07
N ARG A 233 -2.37 2.31 -14.97
CA ARG A 233 -3.36 1.55 -15.73
C ARG A 233 -4.80 1.92 -15.35
N LEU A 234 -5.09 2.07 -14.05
CA LEU A 234 -6.40 2.53 -13.57
C LEU A 234 -6.73 3.94 -14.07
N LEU A 235 -5.78 4.86 -13.97
CA LEU A 235 -5.96 6.23 -14.45
C LEU A 235 -6.18 6.26 -15.96
N ALA A 236 -5.38 5.50 -16.72
CA ALA A 236 -5.50 5.41 -18.18
C ALA A 236 -6.84 4.83 -18.62
N SER A 237 -7.36 3.80 -17.93
CA SER A 237 -8.66 3.21 -18.24
C SER A 237 -9.82 4.19 -18.04
N ALA A 238 -9.63 5.20 -17.19
CA ALA A 238 -10.58 6.28 -16.95
C ALA A 238 -10.29 7.54 -17.79
N GLY A 239 -9.46 7.43 -18.84
CA GLY A 239 -9.11 8.52 -19.74
C GLY A 239 -8.10 9.54 -19.19
N CYS A 240 -7.46 9.28 -18.05
CA CYS A 240 -6.42 10.13 -17.50
C CYS A 240 -5.04 9.71 -18.05
N THR A 241 -4.36 10.64 -18.71
CA THR A 241 -3.04 10.41 -19.31
C THR A 241 -1.88 10.79 -18.37
N ALA A 242 -2.18 11.11 -17.12
CA ALA A 242 -1.16 11.47 -16.15
C ALA A 242 -0.21 10.28 -15.90
N LYS A 243 1.06 10.60 -15.89
CA LYS A 243 2.14 9.64 -15.63
C LYS A 243 2.98 10.16 -14.47
N PRO A 244 2.75 9.67 -13.24
CA PRO A 244 3.47 10.13 -12.08
C PRO A 244 4.97 9.79 -12.12
N GLU A 245 5.79 10.62 -11.52
CA GLU A 245 7.15 10.26 -11.13
C GLU A 245 7.09 9.35 -9.91
N GLY A 246 7.95 8.36 -9.80
CA GLY A 246 8.06 7.49 -8.62
C GLY A 246 9.36 7.76 -7.88
N TYR A 247 9.26 8.04 -6.59
CA TYR A 247 10.40 8.25 -5.69
C TYR A 247 10.42 7.13 -4.66
N TYR A 248 11.42 6.27 -4.75
CA TYR A 248 11.51 5.04 -3.98
C TYR A 248 12.73 5.04 -3.08
N TYR A 249 12.60 4.45 -1.88
CA TYR A 249 13.76 4.22 -1.04
C TYR A 249 14.74 3.25 -1.74
N GLY A 250 14.23 2.13 -2.25
CA GLY A 250 15.03 1.17 -3.00
C GLY A 250 14.21 0.32 -3.97
N LEU A 251 14.83 -0.04 -5.09
CA LEU A 251 14.20 -0.88 -6.12
C LEU A 251 15.08 -2.09 -6.41
N TYR A 252 14.54 -3.28 -6.23
CA TYR A 252 15.18 -4.54 -6.61
C TYR A 252 15.06 -4.80 -8.11
N ASP A 253 13.93 -4.44 -8.67
CA ASP A 253 13.58 -4.60 -10.07
C ASP A 253 12.57 -3.55 -10.49
N LEU A 254 12.26 -3.49 -11.79
CA LEU A 254 11.20 -2.66 -12.35
C LEU A 254 10.11 -3.53 -12.95
N PRO A 255 8.83 -3.09 -12.90
CA PRO A 255 7.76 -3.80 -13.57
C PRO A 255 8.00 -3.87 -15.08
N GLU A 256 7.53 -4.95 -15.69
CA GLU A 256 7.56 -5.09 -17.15
C GLU A 256 6.82 -3.93 -17.84
N GLY A 257 7.45 -3.33 -18.84
CA GLY A 257 6.93 -2.18 -19.58
C GLY A 257 6.97 -0.86 -18.82
N ALA A 258 7.60 -0.80 -17.64
CA ALA A 258 7.77 0.45 -16.91
C ALA A 258 8.74 1.39 -17.63
N ASP A 259 8.41 2.67 -17.68
CA ASP A 259 9.33 3.73 -18.13
C ASP A 259 10.36 4.02 -17.02
N ALA A 260 11.52 3.40 -17.14
CA ALA A 260 12.58 3.48 -16.13
C ALA A 260 13.08 4.91 -15.84
N ALA A 261 12.80 5.88 -16.71
CA ALA A 261 13.16 7.28 -16.47
C ALA A 261 12.31 7.93 -15.36
N ARG A 262 11.13 7.38 -15.08
CA ARG A 262 10.20 7.85 -14.05
C ARG A 262 10.27 7.09 -12.73
N TYR A 263 11.27 6.21 -12.56
CA TYR A 263 11.50 5.42 -11.35
C TYR A 263 12.81 5.84 -10.71
N HIS A 264 12.73 6.77 -9.78
CA HIS A 264 13.87 7.29 -9.05
C HIS A 264 14.09 6.51 -7.76
N ALA A 265 15.29 6.03 -7.51
CA ALA A 265 15.64 5.29 -6.32
C ALA A 265 16.76 5.95 -5.53
N PHE A 266 16.58 6.11 -4.23
CA PHE A 266 17.51 6.74 -3.32
C PHE A 266 18.70 5.84 -2.98
N TYR A 267 18.44 4.66 -2.42
CA TYR A 267 19.49 3.83 -1.81
C TYR A 267 20.07 2.79 -2.77
N PHE A 268 19.23 2.08 -3.51
CA PHE A 268 19.64 1.13 -4.55
C PHE A 268 18.60 1.00 -5.66
N SER A 269 19.07 0.62 -6.85
CA SER A 269 18.22 0.27 -7.99
C SER A 269 18.88 -0.84 -8.81
N PRO A 270 18.17 -1.48 -9.75
CA PRO A 270 18.77 -2.47 -10.65
C PRO A 270 20.00 -1.97 -11.40
N ARG A 271 20.08 -0.63 -11.63
CA ARG A 271 21.18 0.02 -12.36
C ARG A 271 22.25 0.60 -11.47
N ARG A 272 21.97 0.85 -10.19
CA ARG A 272 22.87 1.55 -9.28
C ARG A 272 22.78 1.03 -7.86
N GLY A 273 23.92 0.67 -7.27
CA GLY A 273 24.02 0.36 -5.86
C GLY A 273 23.33 -0.95 -5.43
N LEU A 274 23.01 -1.85 -6.37
CA LEU A 274 22.33 -3.11 -6.06
C LEU A 274 23.07 -3.96 -5.02
N LYS A 275 24.41 -3.84 -4.95
CA LYS A 275 25.24 -4.47 -3.89
C LYS A 275 24.86 -4.01 -2.47
N ASN A 276 24.32 -2.81 -2.33
CA ASN A 276 23.89 -2.27 -1.04
C ASN A 276 22.68 -3.05 -0.47
N LYS A 277 21.94 -3.76 -1.32
CA LYS A 277 20.84 -4.66 -0.96
C LYS A 277 21.25 -5.71 0.07
N VAL A 278 22.48 -6.19 0.02
CA VAL A 278 22.99 -7.25 0.91
C VAL A 278 22.93 -6.86 2.39
N CYS A 279 23.08 -5.58 2.68
CA CYS A 279 23.04 -5.02 4.04
C CYS A 279 21.65 -4.47 4.42
N PHE A 280 20.63 -4.71 3.60
CA PHE A 280 19.31 -4.14 3.78
C PHE A 280 18.25 -5.20 4.00
N ASN A 281 17.39 -4.99 5.00
CA ASN A 281 16.25 -5.85 5.32
C ASN A 281 14.96 -5.04 5.15
N ASN A 282 14.23 -5.30 4.06
CA ASN A 282 12.99 -4.60 3.75
C ASN A 282 11.88 -4.85 4.78
N CYS A 283 11.77 -6.05 5.34
CA CYS A 283 10.76 -6.33 6.37
C CYS A 283 10.99 -5.48 7.62
N LEU A 284 12.25 -5.36 8.07
CA LEU A 284 12.60 -4.50 9.20
C LEU A 284 12.29 -3.02 8.88
N TYR A 285 12.60 -2.58 7.65
CA TYR A 285 12.32 -1.24 7.21
C TYR A 285 10.80 -0.96 7.24
N GLU A 286 10.00 -1.85 6.66
CA GLU A 286 8.53 -1.75 6.67
C GLU A 286 7.97 -1.73 8.10
N CYS A 287 8.47 -2.58 9.01
CA CYS A 287 8.05 -2.56 10.42
C CYS A 287 8.30 -1.22 11.13
N ILE A 288 9.37 -0.50 10.74
CA ILE A 288 9.73 0.78 11.37
C ILE A 288 8.94 1.94 10.77
N PHE A 289 8.68 1.93 9.46
CA PHE A 289 8.12 3.07 8.74
C PHE A 289 6.62 2.99 8.50
N SER A 290 6.05 1.79 8.54
CA SER A 290 4.62 1.61 8.30
C SER A 290 3.77 2.31 9.38
N SER A 291 2.68 2.91 8.94
CA SER A 291 1.59 3.35 9.83
C SER A 291 1.07 2.17 10.66
N PRO A 292 0.61 2.41 11.90
CA PRO A 292 -0.06 1.38 12.69
C PRO A 292 -1.41 0.95 12.09
N GLU A 293 -1.92 1.70 11.13
CA GLU A 293 -3.15 1.37 10.42
C GLU A 293 -2.99 0.10 9.58
N GLU A 294 -4.08 -0.61 9.37
CA GLU A 294 -4.11 -1.75 8.48
C GLU A 294 -4.09 -1.35 7.00
N SER A 295 -3.81 -2.32 6.12
CA SER A 295 -3.75 -2.05 4.69
C SER A 295 -5.12 -1.64 4.13
N CYS A 296 -5.12 -0.65 3.23
CA CYS A 296 -6.31 -0.25 2.50
C CYS A 296 -6.84 -1.40 1.65
N ARG A 297 -8.13 -1.71 1.78
CA ARG A 297 -8.81 -2.76 1.02
C ARG A 297 -9.76 -2.24 -0.05
N GLY A 298 -10.13 -0.97 0.01
CA GLY A 298 -11.05 -0.34 -0.93
C GLY A 298 -11.55 0.99 -0.40
N TYR A 299 -12.67 1.47 -0.93
CA TYR A 299 -13.20 2.79 -0.59
C TYR A 299 -14.71 2.74 -0.49
N VAL A 300 -15.25 3.45 0.50
CA VAL A 300 -16.69 3.58 0.72
C VAL A 300 -17.10 5.05 0.77
N TRP A 301 -18.30 5.33 0.33
CA TRP A 301 -18.90 6.65 0.47
C TRP A 301 -19.39 6.84 1.90
N GLN A 302 -18.95 7.89 2.55
CA GLN A 302 -19.45 8.33 3.85
C GLN A 302 -20.23 9.62 3.65
N GLU A 303 -21.52 9.59 4.00
CA GLU A 303 -22.34 10.80 3.98
C GLU A 303 -21.80 11.83 4.96
N GLY A 304 -21.91 13.10 4.58
CA GLY A 304 -21.54 14.20 5.47
C GLY A 304 -22.50 14.31 6.65
N GLU A 305 -21.96 14.64 7.81
CA GLU A 305 -22.72 14.90 9.03
C GLU A 305 -23.63 16.13 8.88
N GLU A 306 -24.79 16.09 9.49
CA GLU A 306 -25.67 17.26 9.62
C GLU A 306 -25.08 18.24 10.62
N MET A 307 -24.93 19.49 10.22
CA MET A 307 -24.40 20.55 11.09
C MET A 307 -25.53 21.12 11.97
N GLU A 308 -25.18 21.73 13.10
CA GLU A 308 -26.14 22.35 14.03
C GLU A 308 -27.05 23.39 13.37
N ASN A 309 -26.64 23.97 12.25
CA ASN A 309 -27.42 24.92 11.45
C ASN A 309 -28.37 24.26 10.44
N GLY A 310 -28.50 22.93 10.41
CA GLY A 310 -29.34 22.17 9.50
C GLY A 310 -28.73 21.93 8.10
N GLU A 311 -27.52 22.42 7.84
CA GLU A 311 -26.79 22.12 6.60
C GLU A 311 -26.05 20.76 6.73
N ARG A 312 -25.98 19.99 5.66
CA ARG A 312 -25.16 18.78 5.61
C ARG A 312 -23.78 19.07 5.03
N LYS A 313 -22.72 18.63 5.70
CA LYS A 313 -21.39 18.58 5.10
C LYS A 313 -21.42 17.70 3.86
N LYS A 314 -20.62 18.04 2.87
CA LYS A 314 -20.46 17.19 1.67
C LYS A 314 -19.90 15.83 2.09
N GLY A 315 -20.51 14.74 1.63
CA GLY A 315 -19.98 13.39 1.81
C GLY A 315 -18.61 13.23 1.17
N VAL A 316 -17.86 12.25 1.63
CA VAL A 316 -16.49 11.97 1.18
C VAL A 316 -16.27 10.47 1.00
N TRP A 317 -15.40 10.11 0.07
CA TRP A 317 -14.90 8.75 -0.06
C TRP A 317 -13.83 8.49 1.01
N ARG A 318 -13.98 7.40 1.75
CA ARG A 318 -13.06 6.99 2.81
C ARG A 318 -12.42 5.66 2.48
N PRO A 319 -11.12 5.46 2.84
CA PRO A 319 -10.51 4.16 2.74
C PRO A 319 -11.15 3.18 3.72
N VAL A 320 -11.33 1.94 3.28
CA VAL A 320 -11.62 0.79 4.15
C VAL A 320 -10.28 0.14 4.47
N THR A 321 -9.93 0.08 5.74
CA THR A 321 -8.75 -0.60 6.24
C THR A 321 -9.19 -1.80 7.08
N GLY A 322 -8.44 -2.90 7.06
CA GLY A 322 -8.76 -4.07 7.87
C GLY A 322 -8.21 -5.38 7.31
N THR A 323 -8.22 -6.40 8.15
CA THR A 323 -8.14 -7.79 7.74
C THR A 323 -9.57 -8.25 7.42
N GLY A 324 -9.82 -8.97 6.35
CA GLY A 324 -11.19 -9.37 5.95
C GLY A 324 -11.98 -10.23 6.97
N GLU A 325 -11.45 -10.38 8.18
CA GLU A 325 -12.05 -11.16 9.28
C GLU A 325 -12.91 -10.29 10.22
N ASP A 326 -12.72 -8.94 10.23
CA ASP A 326 -13.36 -8.06 11.21
C ASP A 326 -14.82 -7.68 10.90
N GLU A 327 -15.35 -8.01 9.73
CA GLU A 327 -16.74 -7.66 9.36
C GLU A 327 -17.79 -8.65 9.92
N GLU A 328 -17.43 -9.90 10.22
CA GLU A 328 -18.38 -10.89 10.79
C GLU A 328 -18.66 -10.66 12.28
N GLU A 329 -17.74 -10.11 13.07
CA GLU A 329 -17.98 -9.84 14.50
C GLU A 329 -18.88 -8.62 14.74
N LYS A 330 -18.92 -7.65 13.84
CA LYS A 330 -19.74 -6.42 14.01
C LYS A 330 -21.20 -6.59 13.58
N SER A 331 -21.53 -7.57 12.75
CA SER A 331 -22.92 -7.85 12.34
C SER A 331 -23.66 -8.83 13.26
N GLY A 332 -22.94 -9.56 14.12
CA GLY A 332 -23.51 -10.55 15.06
C GLY A 332 -23.89 -10.01 16.44
N GLY A 333 -23.59 -8.75 16.76
CA GLY A 333 -23.75 -8.17 18.10
C GLY A 333 -25.07 -7.43 18.39
N GLY A 334 -26.04 -7.48 17.49
CA GLY A 334 -27.26 -6.65 17.52
C GLY A 334 -28.57 -7.35 17.79
N GLU A 335 -28.63 -8.44 18.57
CA GLU A 335 -29.92 -8.97 19.07
C GLU A 335 -29.70 -9.87 20.29
N LYS A 336 -29.64 -9.26 21.47
CA LYS A 336 -30.06 -9.88 22.75
C LYS A 336 -29.98 -8.85 23.88
N ALA A 337 -31.08 -8.14 24.11
CA ALA A 337 -31.51 -7.70 25.42
C ALA A 337 -32.88 -7.04 25.35
N SER A 338 -33.94 -7.81 25.42
CA SER A 338 -35.20 -7.40 26.04
C SER A 338 -36.06 -8.64 26.30
N SER A 339 -35.99 -9.17 27.48
CA SER A 339 -37.11 -9.74 28.23
C SER A 339 -36.69 -10.00 29.68
#